data_67ebdf9a1612a4eb0dbeea3688c4c90e
#
_entry.id   67ebdf9a1612a4eb0dbeea3688c4c90e
#
_cell.length_a   1.000
_cell.length_b   1.000
_cell.length_c   1.000
_cell.angle_alpha   90.00
_cell.angle_beta   90.00
_cell.angle_gamma   90.00
#
_symmetry.space_group_name_H-M   'P 1'
#
loop_
_entity.id
_entity.type
_entity.pdbx_description
1 polymer ?
#
loop_
_entity_poly.entity_id
_entity_poly.type
_entity_poly.pdbx_seq_one_letter_code
_entity_poly.pdbx_strand_id
1 'polypeptide(L)'
;MSSTKIQLATVSRVLLGALLVVFGLNGFLGFIPQPAPAPEAVGFLTGLASAVYFFPLLKLVEVACGTLLLVNRATNLAVVALVPIVVNVLAFHLFLDPGGLLIACVLAVLTLHCIHERRETLKVLLS
;
A
#
# COMPACT_ATOMS: atom_id res chain seq x y z
N MET A 1 4.92 -12.93 -24.37
CA MET A 1 4.03 -12.90 -23.20
C MET A 1 2.59 -12.94 -23.68
N SER A 2 1.74 -13.74 -23.04
CA SER A 2 0.34 -13.81 -23.44
C SER A 2 -0.40 -12.49 -23.17
N SER A 3 -1.40 -12.20 -23.98
CA SER A 3 -2.29 -11.04 -23.81
C SER A 3 -2.92 -11.00 -22.40
N THR A 4 -3.33 -12.17 -21.88
CA THR A 4 -3.90 -12.31 -20.56
C THR A 4 -2.91 -11.90 -19.46
N LYS A 5 -1.63 -12.28 -19.56
CA LYS A 5 -0.61 -11.88 -18.58
C LYS A 5 -0.39 -10.38 -18.57
N ILE A 6 -0.35 -9.74 -19.73
CA ILE A 6 -0.20 -8.29 -19.85
C ILE A 6 -1.41 -7.58 -19.20
N GLN A 7 -2.61 -8.09 -19.44
CA GLN A 7 -3.83 -7.55 -18.86
C GLN A 7 -3.84 -7.69 -17.34
N LEU A 8 -3.46 -8.85 -16.80
CA LEU A 8 -3.39 -9.09 -15.36
C LEU A 8 -2.36 -8.16 -14.70
N ALA A 9 -1.19 -8.01 -15.30
CA ALA A 9 -0.15 -7.10 -14.79
C ALA A 9 -0.66 -5.66 -14.74
N THR A 10 -1.33 -5.20 -15.79
CA THR A 10 -1.91 -3.85 -15.85
C THR A 10 -3.02 -3.68 -14.82
N VAL A 11 -3.93 -4.64 -14.70
CA VAL A 11 -5.04 -4.59 -13.73
C VAL A 11 -4.50 -4.53 -12.30
N SER A 12 -3.53 -5.37 -11.95
CA SER A 12 -2.94 -5.36 -10.61
C SER A 12 -2.28 -4.03 -10.29
N ARG A 13 -1.52 -3.48 -11.22
CA ARG A 13 -0.84 -2.19 -11.05
C ARG A 13 -1.85 -1.05 -10.86
N VAL A 14 -2.85 -0.97 -11.74
CA VAL A 14 -3.86 0.09 -11.68
C VAL A 14 -4.73 -0.04 -10.43
N LEU A 15 -5.13 -1.25 -10.07
CA LEU A 15 -5.94 -1.48 -8.89
C LEU A 15 -5.18 -1.13 -7.61
N LEU A 16 -3.91 -1.54 -7.50
CA LEU A 16 -3.05 -1.17 -6.38
C LEU A 16 -2.88 0.34 -6.30
N GLY A 17 -2.59 0.98 -7.43
CA GLY A 17 -2.43 2.43 -7.49
C GLY A 17 -3.70 3.17 -7.07
N ALA A 18 -4.87 2.73 -7.54
CA ALA A 18 -6.16 3.34 -7.18
C ALA A 18 -6.45 3.20 -5.69
N LEU A 19 -6.24 2.02 -5.10
CA LEU A 19 -6.42 1.81 -3.67
C LEU A 19 -5.53 2.73 -2.84
N LEU A 20 -4.26 2.85 -3.22
CA LEU A 20 -3.31 3.69 -2.49
C LEU A 20 -3.67 5.17 -2.58
N VAL A 21 -4.07 5.66 -3.76
CA VAL A 21 -4.48 7.05 -3.92
C VAL A 21 -5.75 7.33 -3.11
N VAL A 22 -6.76 6.46 -3.20
CA VAL A 22 -8.03 6.65 -2.49
C VAL A 22 -7.81 6.63 -0.97
N PHE A 23 -7.14 5.61 -0.44
CA PHE A 23 -6.91 5.51 1.00
C PHE A 23 -5.89 6.52 1.50
N GLY A 24 -4.89 6.85 0.68
CA GLY A 24 -3.94 7.90 1.01
C GLY A 24 -4.61 9.27 1.11
N LEU A 25 -5.42 9.65 0.12
CA LEU A 25 -6.19 10.90 0.15
C LEU A 25 -7.20 10.92 1.28
N ASN A 26 -7.80 9.76 1.61
CA ASN A 26 -8.72 9.66 2.73
C ASN A 26 -8.07 10.06 4.06
N GLY A 27 -6.78 9.81 4.22
CA GLY A 27 -6.04 10.23 5.40
C GLY A 27 -5.98 11.75 5.58
N PHE A 28 -6.06 12.52 4.48
CA PHE A 28 -6.11 13.98 4.52
C PHE A 28 -7.54 14.53 4.51
N LEU A 29 -8.43 13.91 3.75
CA LEU A 29 -9.76 14.47 3.45
C LEU A 29 -10.89 13.85 4.28
N GLY A 30 -10.69 12.65 4.81
CA GLY A 30 -11.67 11.99 5.67
C GLY A 30 -13.01 11.68 5.01
N PHE A 31 -13.04 11.34 3.72
CA PHE A 31 -14.30 11.11 3.00
C PHE A 31 -14.83 9.68 3.12
N ILE A 32 -13.99 8.72 3.54
CA ILE A 32 -14.42 7.34 3.84
C ILE A 32 -14.42 7.18 5.35
N PRO A 33 -15.58 6.90 5.99
CA PRO A 33 -15.62 6.63 7.42
C PRO A 33 -14.77 5.41 7.78
N GLN A 34 -13.95 5.55 8.81
CA GLN A 34 -13.16 4.44 9.31
C GLN A 34 -13.84 3.85 10.53
N PRO A 35 -13.94 2.51 10.65
CA PRO A 35 -14.43 1.88 11.86
C PRO A 35 -13.50 2.18 13.04
N ALA A 36 -14.03 2.15 14.26
CA ALA A 36 -13.20 2.32 15.45
C ALA A 36 -12.16 1.19 15.50
N PRO A 37 -10.90 1.52 15.83
CA PRO A 37 -9.85 0.49 15.92
C PRO A 37 -10.13 -0.45 17.10
N ALA A 38 -9.61 -1.67 17.00
CA ALA A 38 -9.63 -2.62 18.10
C ALA A 38 -8.91 -2.04 19.33
N PRO A 39 -9.33 -2.37 20.55
CA PRO A 39 -8.68 -1.83 21.76
C PRO A 39 -7.17 -2.02 21.80
N GLU A 40 -6.69 -3.15 21.28
CA GLU A 40 -5.26 -3.47 21.21
C GLU A 40 -4.48 -2.54 20.27
N ALA A 41 -5.16 -1.94 19.30
CA ALA A 41 -4.55 -1.04 18.33
C ALA A 41 -4.47 0.42 18.80
N VAL A 42 -5.29 0.79 19.78
CA VAL A 42 -5.42 2.20 20.21
C VAL A 42 -4.09 2.78 20.68
N GLY A 43 -3.37 2.04 21.53
CA GLY A 43 -2.07 2.50 22.05
C GLY A 43 -1.04 2.71 20.96
N PHE A 44 -0.94 1.80 20.01
CA PHE A 44 -0.03 1.90 18.87
C PHE A 44 -0.38 3.10 17.98
N LEU A 45 -1.65 3.25 17.61
CA LEU A 45 -2.09 4.35 16.76
C LEU A 45 -1.92 5.71 17.46
N THR A 46 -2.22 5.79 18.74
CA THR A 46 -2.03 7.01 19.54
C THR A 46 -0.56 7.38 19.61
N GLY A 47 0.32 6.38 19.81
CA GLY A 47 1.77 6.60 19.80
C GLY A 47 2.27 7.14 18.47
N LEU A 48 1.83 6.57 17.35
CA LEU A 48 2.19 7.08 16.03
C LEU A 48 1.64 8.48 15.77
N ALA A 49 0.40 8.74 16.20
CA ALA A 49 -0.24 10.04 16.03
C ALA A 49 0.43 11.14 16.86
N SER A 50 1.07 10.79 17.97
CA SER A 50 1.82 11.75 18.79
C SER A 50 3.04 12.31 18.03
N ALA A 51 3.55 11.58 17.05
CA ALA A 51 4.54 12.09 16.09
C ALA A 51 3.77 12.83 14.99
N VAL A 52 3.66 14.13 15.10
CA VAL A 52 2.81 14.98 14.26
C VAL A 52 3.00 14.78 12.76
N TYR A 53 4.22 14.42 12.35
CA TYR A 53 4.56 14.23 10.94
C TYR A 53 4.24 12.84 10.39
N PHE A 54 4.08 11.83 11.25
CA PHE A 54 4.10 10.42 10.81
C PHE A 54 2.96 10.08 9.85
N PHE A 55 1.71 10.31 10.25
CA PHE A 55 0.57 9.99 9.39
C PHE A 55 0.52 10.85 8.12
N PRO A 56 0.74 12.17 8.18
CA PRO A 56 0.82 12.96 6.95
C PRO A 56 1.91 12.46 5.98
N LEU A 57 3.08 12.11 6.50
CA LEU A 57 4.17 11.57 5.66
C LEU A 57 3.80 10.23 5.05
N LEU A 58 3.25 9.31 5.84
CA LEU A 58 2.80 8.01 5.37
C LEU A 58 1.76 8.15 4.24
N LYS A 59 0.76 8.99 4.46
CA LYS A 59 -0.30 9.21 3.47
C LYS A 59 0.22 9.90 2.20
N LEU A 60 1.18 10.80 2.35
CA LEU A 60 1.85 11.42 1.20
C LEU A 60 2.59 10.38 0.36
N VAL A 61 3.33 9.46 1.00
CA VAL A 61 4.04 8.38 0.30
C VAL A 61 3.04 7.44 -0.39
N GLU A 62 1.94 7.09 0.28
CA GLU A 62 0.89 6.26 -0.34
C GLU A 62 0.31 6.92 -1.60
N VAL A 63 -0.04 8.19 -1.55
CA VAL A 63 -0.57 8.94 -2.69
C VAL A 63 0.47 9.04 -3.81
N ALA A 64 1.71 9.35 -3.47
CA ALA A 64 2.79 9.46 -4.45
C ALA A 64 3.05 8.13 -5.16
N CYS A 65 3.20 7.04 -4.40
CA CYS A 65 3.40 5.71 -4.96
C CYS A 65 2.19 5.25 -5.80
N GLY A 66 0.99 5.48 -5.29
CA GLY A 66 -0.24 5.14 -6.02
C GLY A 66 -0.34 5.89 -7.34
N THR A 67 -0.01 7.16 -7.35
CA THR A 67 0.01 7.98 -8.57
C THR A 67 1.03 7.48 -9.58
N LEU A 68 2.25 7.16 -9.13
CA LEU A 68 3.29 6.60 -10.00
C LEU A 68 2.84 5.27 -10.63
N LEU A 69 2.16 4.43 -9.85
CA LEU A 69 1.60 3.18 -10.37
C LEU A 69 0.52 3.43 -11.42
N LEU A 70 -0.38 4.39 -11.18
CA LEU A 70 -1.45 4.72 -12.12
C LEU A 70 -0.93 5.26 -13.45
N VAL A 71 0.05 6.17 -13.40
CA VAL A 71 0.64 6.75 -14.61
C VAL A 71 1.72 5.87 -15.23
N ASN A 72 2.02 4.74 -14.61
CA ASN A 72 3.05 3.79 -15.05
C ASN A 72 4.43 4.44 -15.24
N ARG A 73 4.83 5.26 -14.27
CA ARG A 73 6.14 5.90 -14.23
C ARG A 73 6.84 5.59 -12.92
N ALA A 74 8.15 5.38 -12.99
CA ALA A 74 8.98 5.02 -11.84
C ALA A 74 8.36 3.89 -11.00
N THR A 75 7.72 2.93 -11.67
CA THR A 75 6.94 1.88 -11.01
C THR A 75 7.80 1.00 -10.10
N ASN A 76 9.05 0.73 -10.49
CA ASN A 76 9.97 -0.04 -9.65
C ASN A 76 10.26 0.67 -8.33
N LEU A 77 10.47 1.99 -8.39
CA LEU A 77 10.67 2.80 -7.18
C LEU A 77 9.42 2.77 -6.29
N ALA A 78 8.25 2.95 -6.88
CA ALA A 78 6.99 2.91 -6.14
C ALA A 78 6.79 1.55 -5.44
N VAL A 79 7.00 0.45 -6.15
CA VAL A 79 6.85 -0.90 -5.61
C VAL A 79 7.82 -1.14 -4.45
N VAL A 80 9.08 -0.75 -4.60
CA VAL A 80 10.09 -0.91 -3.54
C VAL A 80 9.73 -0.08 -2.30
N ALA A 81 9.30 1.16 -2.51
CA ALA A 81 8.89 2.03 -1.40
C ALA A 81 7.65 1.49 -0.66
N LEU A 82 6.77 0.77 -1.36
CA LEU A 82 5.57 0.21 -0.76
C LEU A 82 5.83 -1.02 0.10
N VAL A 83 6.89 -1.78 -0.16
CA VAL A 83 7.13 -3.05 0.55
C VAL A 83 7.09 -2.88 2.07
N PRO A 84 7.88 -1.98 2.70
CA PRO A 84 7.83 -1.83 4.16
C PRO A 84 6.47 -1.33 4.65
N ILE A 85 5.80 -0.48 3.88
CA ILE A 85 4.46 0.02 4.24
C ILE A 85 3.46 -1.14 4.27
N VAL A 86 3.41 -1.93 3.22
CA VAL A 86 2.48 -3.06 3.10
C VAL A 86 2.76 -4.12 4.16
N VAL A 87 4.02 -4.41 4.44
CA VAL A 87 4.41 -5.34 5.52
C VAL A 87 3.88 -4.83 6.87
N ASN A 88 4.04 -3.55 7.16
CA ASN A 88 3.54 -2.97 8.41
C ASN A 88 2.02 -2.95 8.47
N VAL A 89 1.33 -2.61 7.37
CA VAL A 89 -0.13 -2.64 7.31
C VAL A 89 -0.65 -4.06 7.57
N LEU A 90 -0.03 -5.06 6.94
CA LEU A 90 -0.41 -6.45 7.14
C LEU A 90 -0.18 -6.89 8.59
N ALA A 91 1.00 -6.58 9.15
CA ALA A 91 1.34 -6.91 10.54
C ALA A 91 0.38 -6.22 11.53
N PHE A 92 0.07 -4.94 11.30
CA PHE A 92 -0.87 -4.19 12.13
C PHE A 92 -2.25 -4.90 12.18
N HIS A 93 -2.78 -5.26 11.02
CA HIS A 93 -4.09 -5.91 10.99
C HIS A 93 -4.05 -7.36 11.48
N LEU A 94 -2.95 -8.07 11.30
CA LEU A 94 -2.80 -9.43 11.83
C LEU A 94 -2.75 -9.46 13.36
N PHE A 95 -2.02 -8.53 13.96
CA PHE A 95 -1.70 -8.59 15.39
C PHE A 95 -2.54 -7.64 16.25
N LEU A 96 -2.98 -6.51 15.71
CA LEU A 96 -3.59 -5.45 16.51
C LEU A 96 -5.04 -5.15 16.13
N ASP A 97 -5.39 -5.24 14.85
CA ASP A 97 -6.73 -4.84 14.38
C ASP A 97 -7.24 -5.74 13.25
N PRO A 98 -7.71 -6.96 13.57
CA PRO A 98 -8.15 -7.92 12.57
C PRO A 98 -9.30 -7.43 11.66
N GLY A 99 -10.02 -6.40 12.07
CA GLY A 99 -11.13 -5.85 11.29
C GLY A 99 -10.74 -5.36 9.90
N GLY A 100 -9.49 -4.92 9.71
CA GLY A 100 -8.98 -4.46 8.42
C GLY A 100 -8.17 -5.50 7.66
N LEU A 101 -8.16 -6.75 8.10
CA LEU A 101 -7.29 -7.79 7.53
C LEU A 101 -7.58 -8.07 6.05
N LEU A 102 -8.84 -8.00 5.63
CA LEU A 102 -9.21 -8.25 4.23
C LEU A 102 -8.52 -7.25 3.29
N ILE A 103 -8.60 -5.96 3.59
CA ILE A 103 -7.95 -4.91 2.78
C ILE A 103 -6.43 -5.05 2.82
N ALA A 104 -5.88 -5.36 4.00
CA ALA A 104 -4.43 -5.59 4.14
C ALA A 104 -3.96 -6.75 3.28
N CYS A 105 -4.70 -7.85 3.23
CA CYS A 105 -4.40 -9.00 2.38
C CYS A 105 -4.50 -8.65 0.89
N VAL A 106 -5.51 -7.89 0.49
CA VAL A 106 -5.65 -7.42 -0.90
C VAL A 106 -4.43 -6.58 -1.30
N LEU A 107 -4.03 -5.62 -0.47
CA LEU A 107 -2.83 -4.81 -0.73
C LEU A 107 -1.57 -5.68 -0.84
N ALA A 108 -1.41 -6.65 0.06
CA ALA A 108 -0.25 -7.54 0.06
C ALA A 108 -0.20 -8.39 -1.22
N VAL A 109 -1.32 -8.98 -1.63
CA VAL A 109 -1.40 -9.81 -2.83
C VAL A 109 -1.11 -8.99 -4.08
N LEU A 110 -1.70 -7.81 -4.21
CA LEU A 110 -1.45 -6.93 -5.35
C LEU A 110 0.01 -6.48 -5.42
N THR A 111 0.59 -6.14 -4.28
CA THR A 111 2.00 -5.74 -4.20
C THR A 111 2.91 -6.90 -4.59
N LEU A 112 2.66 -8.11 -4.08
CA LEU A 112 3.41 -9.31 -4.43
C LEU A 112 3.32 -9.61 -5.92
N HIS A 113 2.14 -9.47 -6.50
CA HIS A 113 1.96 -9.68 -7.94
C HIS A 113 2.76 -8.65 -8.76
N CYS A 114 2.73 -7.38 -8.36
CA CYS A 114 3.54 -6.35 -9.01
C CYS A 114 5.04 -6.64 -8.91
N ILE A 115 5.51 -7.12 -7.76
CA ILE A 115 6.91 -7.54 -7.57
C ILE A 115 7.23 -8.69 -8.51
N HIS A 116 6.38 -9.71 -8.57
CA HIS A 116 6.59 -10.87 -9.44
C HIS A 116 6.69 -10.47 -10.91
N GLU A 117 5.79 -9.62 -11.38
CA GLU A 117 5.80 -9.14 -12.77
C GLU A 117 7.05 -8.31 -13.10
N ARG A 118 7.66 -7.68 -12.10
CA ARG A 118 8.84 -6.81 -12.26
C ARG A 118 10.14 -7.44 -11.76
N ARG A 119 10.12 -8.72 -11.41
CA ARG A 119 11.25 -9.39 -10.76
C ARG A 119 12.57 -9.25 -11.53
N GLU A 120 12.52 -9.26 -12.86
CA GLU A 120 13.75 -9.17 -13.67
C GLU A 120 14.41 -7.79 -13.57
N THR A 121 13.60 -6.73 -13.54
CA THR A 121 14.13 -5.36 -13.37
C THR A 121 14.48 -5.06 -11.91
N LEU A 122 13.78 -5.67 -10.96
CA LEU A 122 14.06 -5.48 -9.53
C LEU A 122 15.31 -6.22 -9.07
N LYS A 123 15.72 -7.28 -9.74
CA LYS A 123 16.95 -8.02 -9.43
C LYS A 123 18.20 -7.12 -9.43
N VAL A 124 18.21 -6.08 -10.25
CA VAL A 124 19.33 -5.13 -10.31
C VAL A 124 19.60 -4.47 -8.96
N LEU A 125 18.55 -4.32 -8.13
CA LEU A 125 18.71 -3.72 -6.79
C LEU A 125 19.41 -4.65 -5.80
N LEU A 126 19.55 -5.93 -6.13
CA LEU A 126 20.16 -6.94 -5.27
C LEU A 126 21.60 -7.25 -5.67
N SER A 127 22.07 -6.67 -6.76
CA SER A 127 23.42 -6.93 -7.29
C SER A 127 24.45 -5.91 -6.81
#